data_2680678158f9d6cf23f4af16c17f49f1
#
_entry.id   2680678158f9d6cf23f4af16c17f49f1
#
_cell.length_a   1.000
_cell.length_b   1.000
_cell.length_c   1.000
_cell.angle_alpha   90.00
_cell.angle_beta   90.00
_cell.angle_gamma   90.00
#
_symmetry.space_group_name_H-M   'P 1'
#
loop_
_entity.id
_entity.type
_entity.pdbx_description
1 polymer ?
#
loop_
_entity_poly.entity_id
_entity_poly.type
_entity_poly.pdbx_seq_one_letter_code
_entity_poly.pdbx_strand_id
1 'polypeptide(L)'
;ILVFMFIIPTFAQNSLEISNPNSTRLTKILNNVVEISNDREGWISVRIYKIDNGSGSAGNATCEVSHNLLIAVSEYDEQPNQNLFEIGPFYNPEITKITAQERIKVFTVEYGDLDSRQTVQMKVSIDELVFEK
;
A
#
# COMPACT_ATOMS: atom_id res chain seq x y z
N ILE A 1 -63.01 25.32 -4.37
CA ILE A 1 -61.66 25.65 -4.83
C ILE A 1 -60.69 24.66 -4.16
N LEU A 2 -60.15 23.73 -4.96
CA LEU A 2 -59.21 22.70 -4.49
C LEU A 2 -57.79 23.25 -4.70
N VAL A 3 -57.05 23.51 -3.61
CA VAL A 3 -55.64 23.98 -3.65
C VAL A 3 -54.74 22.74 -3.65
N PHE A 4 -54.12 22.42 -4.79
CA PHE A 4 -53.09 21.39 -4.90
C PHE A 4 -51.76 21.97 -4.35
N MET A 5 -51.33 21.51 -3.17
CA MET A 5 -50.05 21.83 -2.60
C MET A 5 -49.00 20.89 -3.23
N PHE A 6 -48.21 21.40 -4.17
CA PHE A 6 -47.07 20.66 -4.74
C PHE A 6 -45.95 20.65 -3.70
N ILE A 7 -45.70 19.50 -3.09
CA ILE A 7 -44.50 19.23 -2.31
C ILE A 7 -43.34 18.98 -3.27
N ILE A 8 -42.48 19.97 -3.47
CA ILE A 8 -41.24 19.81 -4.22
C ILE A 8 -40.24 19.11 -3.28
N PRO A 9 -39.75 17.89 -3.59
CA PRO A 9 -38.68 17.29 -2.79
C PRO A 9 -37.42 18.12 -2.98
N THR A 10 -37.03 18.85 -1.95
CA THR A 10 -35.71 19.45 -1.86
C THR A 10 -34.71 18.33 -1.65
N PHE A 11 -34.01 17.93 -2.70
CA PHE A 11 -32.78 17.14 -2.54
C PHE A 11 -31.78 18.03 -1.80
N ALA A 12 -31.51 17.69 -0.54
CA ALA A 12 -30.41 18.30 0.19
C ALA A 12 -29.11 17.95 -0.54
N GLN A 13 -28.62 18.87 -1.32
CA GLN A 13 -27.28 18.77 -1.90
C GLN A 13 -26.32 18.85 -0.72
N ASN A 14 -25.65 17.73 -0.38
CA ASN A 14 -24.58 17.76 0.61
C ASN A 14 -23.54 18.77 0.12
N SER A 15 -23.32 19.83 0.91
CA SER A 15 -22.31 20.83 0.61
C SER A 15 -20.94 20.14 0.61
N LEU A 16 -20.15 20.33 -0.47
CA LEU A 16 -18.77 19.87 -0.51
C LEU A 16 -17.95 20.69 0.48
N GLU A 17 -17.17 20.00 1.30
CA GLU A 17 -16.31 20.63 2.30
C GLU A 17 -14.85 20.32 2.00
N ILE A 18 -13.98 21.33 2.17
CA ILE A 18 -12.54 21.17 2.10
C ILE A 18 -12.03 21.00 3.53
N SER A 19 -11.33 19.88 3.77
CA SER A 19 -10.70 19.62 5.06
C SER A 19 -9.19 19.40 4.91
N ASN A 20 -8.46 19.72 5.97
CA ASN A 20 -7.04 19.42 6.08
C ASN A 20 -6.86 18.39 7.20
N PRO A 21 -6.59 17.11 6.88
CA PRO A 21 -6.42 16.07 7.89
C PRO A 21 -5.19 16.26 8.77
N ASN A 22 -4.29 17.20 8.42
CA ASN A 22 -3.14 17.61 9.22
C ASN A 22 -2.27 16.44 9.72
N SER A 23 -2.02 15.48 8.83
CA SER A 23 -1.20 14.30 9.11
C SER A 23 0.14 14.41 8.39
N THR A 24 1.21 14.73 9.12
CA THR A 24 2.58 14.81 8.58
C THR A 24 3.04 13.48 7.99
N ARG A 25 2.75 12.36 8.67
CA ARG A 25 3.12 11.03 8.19
C ARG A 25 2.41 10.69 6.88
N LEU A 26 1.10 10.90 6.81
CA LEU A 26 0.31 10.62 5.61
C LEU A 26 0.76 11.49 4.43
N THR A 27 1.01 12.78 4.68
CA THR A 27 1.52 13.71 3.67
C THR A 27 2.86 13.24 3.12
N LYS A 28 3.79 12.81 3.97
CA LYS A 28 5.09 12.27 3.56
C LYS A 28 4.94 11.01 2.71
N ILE A 29 4.08 10.09 3.12
CA ILE A 29 3.81 8.86 2.37
C ILE A 29 3.26 9.21 0.99
N LEU A 30 2.20 9.97 0.91
CA LEU A 30 1.53 10.29 -0.36
C LEU A 30 2.42 11.05 -1.35
N ASN A 31 3.36 11.86 -0.86
CA ASN A 31 4.28 12.61 -1.71
C ASN A 31 5.48 11.78 -2.22
N ASN A 32 5.78 10.65 -1.58
CA ASN A 32 7.00 9.88 -1.86
C ASN A 32 6.75 8.41 -2.19
N VAL A 33 5.51 7.96 -2.14
CA VAL A 33 5.17 6.55 -2.39
C VAL A 33 5.15 6.25 -3.89
N VAL A 34 5.69 5.08 -4.25
CA VAL A 34 5.64 4.54 -5.61
C VAL A 34 5.09 3.13 -5.56
N GLU A 35 4.02 2.85 -6.31
CA GLU A 35 3.53 1.49 -6.48
C GLU A 35 4.51 0.69 -7.33
N ILE A 36 5.01 -0.41 -6.80
CA ILE A 36 5.96 -1.29 -7.49
C ILE A 36 5.39 -2.67 -7.81
N SER A 37 4.24 -3.00 -7.24
CA SER A 37 3.50 -4.23 -7.58
C SER A 37 2.03 -4.09 -7.23
N ASN A 38 1.17 -4.68 -8.06
CA ASN A 38 -0.27 -4.71 -7.87
C ASN A 38 -0.80 -6.05 -8.38
N ASP A 39 -1.03 -6.96 -7.47
CA ASP A 39 -1.55 -8.29 -7.78
C ASP A 39 -2.99 -8.41 -7.27
N ARG A 40 -3.90 -8.65 -8.19
CA ARG A 40 -5.35 -8.77 -7.92
C ARG A 40 -5.89 -10.17 -8.19
N GLU A 41 -5.03 -11.14 -8.46
CA GLU A 41 -5.42 -12.52 -8.67
C GLU A 41 -5.77 -13.21 -7.34
N GLY A 42 -6.62 -14.24 -7.40
CA GLY A 42 -7.01 -15.03 -6.24
C GLY A 42 -7.98 -14.30 -5.30
N TRP A 43 -7.93 -14.60 -4.02
CA TRP A 43 -8.92 -14.24 -3.01
C TRP A 43 -8.65 -12.90 -2.31
N ILE A 44 -7.42 -12.42 -2.42
CA ILE A 44 -6.99 -11.13 -1.86
C ILE A 44 -6.23 -10.33 -2.91
N SER A 45 -6.39 -9.01 -2.87
CA SER A 45 -5.52 -8.12 -3.61
C SER A 45 -4.33 -7.72 -2.74
N VAL A 46 -3.16 -7.63 -3.34
CA VAL A 46 -1.94 -7.15 -2.67
C VAL A 46 -1.32 -6.05 -3.52
N ARG A 47 -1.17 -4.88 -2.93
CA ARG A 47 -0.43 -3.75 -3.53
C ARG A 47 0.81 -3.50 -2.71
N ILE A 48 1.94 -3.38 -3.38
CA ILE A 48 3.22 -3.11 -2.74
C ILE A 48 3.73 -1.76 -3.21
N TYR A 49 4.02 -0.90 -2.25
CA TYR A 49 4.52 0.44 -2.46
C TYR A 49 5.90 0.58 -1.85
N LYS A 50 6.73 1.34 -2.52
CA LYS A 50 8.06 1.73 -2.04
C LYS A 50 8.00 3.16 -1.52
N ILE A 51 8.51 3.39 -0.32
CA ILE A 51 8.63 4.73 0.26
C ILE A 51 10.09 5.03 0.58
N ASP A 52 10.52 6.22 0.19
CA ASP A 52 11.87 6.75 0.41
C ASP A 52 12.09 7.14 1.89
N ASN A 53 13.16 6.65 2.48
CA ASN A 53 13.53 6.95 3.87
C ASN A 53 14.41 8.22 4.02
N GLY A 54 14.76 8.85 2.91
CA GLY A 54 15.56 10.07 2.88
C GLY A 54 17.01 9.86 2.46
N SER A 55 17.66 10.94 2.06
CA SER A 55 19.06 10.95 1.65
C SER A 55 19.97 10.46 2.78
N GLY A 56 20.92 9.58 2.44
CA GLY A 56 21.85 8.99 3.38
C GLY A 56 21.27 7.84 4.23
N SER A 57 20.00 7.47 4.03
CA SER A 57 19.33 6.41 4.82
C SER A 57 19.87 5.00 4.54
N ALA A 58 20.59 4.79 3.43
CA ALA A 58 21.24 3.51 3.14
C ALA A 58 22.53 3.27 3.93
N GLY A 59 23.04 4.28 4.64
CA GLY A 59 24.23 4.22 5.47
C GLY A 59 25.53 4.50 4.72
N ASN A 60 26.69 4.27 5.39
CA ASN A 60 28.04 4.36 4.82
C ASN A 60 28.44 5.74 4.26
N ALA A 61 27.99 6.84 4.87
CA ALA A 61 28.33 8.21 4.47
C ALA A 61 28.07 8.54 2.98
N THR A 62 27.15 7.83 2.36
CA THR A 62 26.67 8.08 0.99
C THR A 62 25.37 8.88 1.02
N CYS A 63 25.00 9.48 -0.14
CA CYS A 63 23.69 10.09 -0.33
C CYS A 63 22.62 9.06 -0.75
N GLU A 64 22.95 7.78 -0.73
CA GLU A 64 22.07 6.70 -1.12
C GLU A 64 20.87 6.57 -0.19
N VAL A 65 19.76 6.13 -0.78
CA VAL A 65 18.46 6.08 -0.14
C VAL A 65 18.06 4.63 0.09
N SER A 66 17.65 4.30 1.32
CA SER A 66 16.94 3.07 1.59
C SER A 66 15.43 3.30 1.45
N HIS A 67 14.70 2.22 1.32
CA HIS A 67 13.25 2.22 1.16
C HIS A 67 12.58 1.26 2.12
N ASN A 68 11.44 1.67 2.65
CA ASN A 68 10.51 0.73 3.24
C ASN A 68 9.48 0.29 2.19
N LEU A 69 8.96 -0.90 2.35
CA LEU A 69 7.83 -1.40 1.57
C LEU A 69 6.58 -1.34 2.43
N LEU A 70 5.53 -0.76 1.86
CA LEU A 70 4.18 -0.79 2.41
C LEU A 70 3.38 -1.83 1.62
N ILE A 71 2.83 -2.81 2.30
CA ILE A 71 2.07 -3.90 1.72
C ILE A 71 0.61 -3.73 2.13
N ALA A 72 -0.22 -3.27 1.21
CA ALA A 72 -1.65 -3.10 1.41
C ALA A 72 -2.40 -4.34 0.92
N VAL A 73 -3.17 -4.94 1.79
CA VAL A 73 -3.92 -6.18 1.54
C VAL A 73 -5.41 -5.92 1.70
N SER A 74 -6.22 -6.44 0.80
CA SER A 74 -7.67 -6.33 0.85
C SER A 74 -8.35 -7.59 0.34
N GLU A 75 -9.42 -8.01 1.02
CA GLU A 75 -10.37 -8.96 0.48
C GLU A 75 -11.27 -8.29 -0.58
N TYR A 76 -11.95 -9.11 -1.39
CA TYR A 76 -12.96 -8.68 -2.36
C TYR A 76 -14.34 -8.89 -1.77
N ASP A 77 -14.88 -7.87 -1.09
CA ASP A 77 -16.21 -7.89 -0.50
C ASP A 77 -16.77 -6.45 -0.51
N GLU A 78 -18.06 -6.29 -0.28
CA GLU A 78 -18.70 -4.97 -0.10
C GLU A 78 -18.15 -4.23 1.12
N GLN A 79 -17.81 -4.98 2.18
CA GLN A 79 -17.12 -4.48 3.38
C GLN A 79 -15.84 -5.32 3.62
N PRO A 80 -14.80 -5.11 2.80
CA PRO A 80 -13.62 -5.96 2.84
C PRO A 80 -12.83 -5.77 4.13
N ASN A 81 -12.30 -6.88 4.66
CA ASN A 81 -11.19 -6.77 5.60
C ASN A 81 -9.97 -6.24 4.85
N GLN A 82 -9.27 -5.31 5.48
CA GLN A 82 -8.08 -4.67 4.91
C GLN A 82 -7.00 -4.56 5.98
N ASN A 83 -5.75 -4.63 5.55
CA ASN A 83 -4.62 -4.42 6.43
C ASN A 83 -3.46 -3.75 5.69
N LEU A 84 -2.56 -3.17 6.45
CA LEU A 84 -1.35 -2.53 5.96
C LEU A 84 -0.16 -2.99 6.78
N PHE A 85 0.83 -3.56 6.11
CA PHE A 85 2.10 -3.94 6.71
C PHE A 85 3.22 -3.04 6.20
N GLU A 86 4.23 -2.85 7.01
CA GLU A 86 5.44 -2.13 6.64
C GLU A 86 6.66 -2.97 6.97
N ILE A 87 7.59 -3.07 6.04
CA ILE A 87 8.86 -3.78 6.22
C ILE A 87 9.99 -3.02 5.56
N GLY A 88 11.15 -3.06 6.17
CA GLY A 88 12.37 -2.43 5.69
C GLY A 88 13.37 -2.20 6.83
N PRO A 89 14.43 -1.45 6.59
CA PRO A 89 14.77 -0.81 5.31
C PRO A 89 15.40 -1.76 4.29
N PHE A 90 15.17 -1.50 3.01
CA PHE A 90 15.81 -2.18 1.90
C PHE A 90 16.61 -1.19 1.05
N TYR A 91 17.69 -1.66 0.44
CA TYR A 91 18.41 -0.93 -0.59
C TYR A 91 18.01 -1.47 -1.97
N ASN A 92 17.58 -0.59 -2.88
CA ASN A 92 17.10 -0.94 -4.22
C ASN A 92 16.12 -2.14 -4.25
N PRO A 93 15.00 -2.12 -3.52
CA PRO A 93 14.08 -3.23 -3.52
C PRO A 93 13.28 -3.33 -4.82
N GLU A 94 13.13 -4.56 -5.30
CA GLU A 94 12.28 -4.92 -6.44
C GLU A 94 11.45 -6.16 -6.11
N ILE A 95 10.24 -6.23 -6.64
CA ILE A 95 9.40 -7.42 -6.54
C ILE A 95 9.61 -8.26 -7.79
N THR A 96 10.18 -9.45 -7.64
CA THR A 96 10.54 -10.30 -8.78
C THR A 96 9.53 -11.39 -9.06
N LYS A 97 8.73 -11.80 -8.07
CA LYS A 97 7.75 -12.86 -8.23
C LYS A 97 6.63 -12.72 -7.21
N ILE A 98 5.40 -12.92 -7.66
CA ILE A 98 4.23 -13.09 -6.79
C ILE A 98 3.48 -14.35 -7.21
N THR A 99 3.09 -15.17 -6.23
CA THR A 99 2.25 -16.35 -6.44
C THR A 99 1.09 -16.35 -5.46
N ALA A 100 -0.12 -16.59 -5.96
CA ALA A 100 -1.33 -16.70 -5.15
C ALA A 100 -1.57 -18.16 -4.72
N GLN A 101 -1.92 -18.35 -3.44
CA GLN A 101 -2.29 -19.64 -2.86
C GLN A 101 -3.51 -19.41 -1.97
N GLU A 102 -4.72 -19.62 -2.50
CA GLU A 102 -5.96 -19.36 -1.76
C GLU A 102 -5.99 -17.95 -1.15
N ARG A 103 -5.95 -17.84 0.19
CA ARG A 103 -5.99 -16.58 0.94
C ARG A 103 -4.61 -16.01 1.29
N ILE A 104 -3.57 -16.56 0.69
CA ILE A 104 -2.19 -16.20 0.95
C ILE A 104 -1.52 -15.83 -0.38
N LYS A 105 -0.64 -14.84 -0.35
CA LYS A 105 0.29 -14.58 -1.44
C LYS A 105 1.72 -14.67 -0.96
N VAL A 106 2.55 -15.28 -1.78
CA VAL A 106 4.00 -15.36 -1.57
C VAL A 106 4.67 -14.48 -2.60
N PHE A 107 5.53 -13.59 -2.16
CA PHE A 107 6.28 -12.72 -3.05
C PHE A 107 7.75 -12.68 -2.67
N THR A 108 8.59 -12.44 -3.67
CA THR A 108 10.04 -12.33 -3.51
C THR A 108 10.47 -10.89 -3.67
N VAL A 109 11.19 -10.38 -2.68
CA VAL A 109 11.88 -9.08 -2.74
C VAL A 109 13.34 -9.35 -3.06
N GLU A 110 13.82 -8.75 -4.14
CA GLU A 110 15.23 -8.67 -4.48
C GLU A 110 15.76 -7.29 -4.09
N TYR A 111 16.89 -7.24 -3.38
CA TYR A 111 17.43 -5.99 -2.85
C TYR A 111 18.96 -6.04 -2.72
N GLY A 112 19.57 -4.90 -2.45
CA GLY A 112 21.01 -4.76 -2.28
C GLY A 112 21.71 -4.10 -3.47
N ASP A 113 23.02 -4.17 -3.48
CA ASP A 113 23.85 -3.62 -4.56
C ASP A 113 23.59 -4.33 -5.88
N LEU A 114 23.77 -3.62 -6.99
CA LEU A 114 23.56 -4.17 -8.33
C LEU A 114 24.42 -5.42 -8.61
N ASP A 115 25.62 -5.49 -8.03
CA ASP A 115 26.57 -6.59 -8.23
C ASP A 115 26.40 -7.73 -7.20
N SER A 116 25.64 -7.52 -6.14
CA SER A 116 25.42 -8.51 -5.08
C SER A 116 23.99 -8.45 -4.54
N ARG A 117 23.04 -8.83 -5.39
CA ARG A 117 21.63 -8.85 -5.01
C ARG A 117 21.34 -9.98 -4.03
N GLN A 118 20.53 -9.68 -3.05
CA GLN A 118 19.96 -10.62 -2.10
C GLN A 118 18.48 -10.79 -2.35
N THR A 119 17.93 -11.91 -1.94
CA THR A 119 16.49 -12.18 -2.03
C THR A 119 15.93 -12.57 -0.68
N VAL A 120 14.71 -12.13 -0.42
CA VAL A 120 13.90 -12.61 0.69
C VAL A 120 12.50 -12.95 0.19
N GLN A 121 11.98 -14.06 0.64
CA GLN A 121 10.64 -14.52 0.30
C GLN A 121 9.71 -14.25 1.47
N MET A 122 8.56 -13.67 1.17
CA MET A 122 7.58 -13.26 2.15
C MET A 122 6.22 -13.84 1.83
N LYS A 123 5.50 -14.17 2.89
CA LYS A 123 4.11 -14.63 2.82
C LYS A 123 3.21 -13.61 3.49
N VAL A 124 2.16 -13.20 2.78
CA VAL A 124 1.16 -12.23 3.26
C VAL A 124 -0.24 -12.83 3.20
N SER A 125 -0.99 -12.59 4.25
CA SER A 125 -2.43 -12.78 4.34
C SER A 125 -3.10 -11.48 4.79
N ILE A 126 -4.41 -11.50 5.00
CA ILE A 126 -5.11 -10.36 5.58
C ILE A 126 -4.65 -10.07 7.01
N ASP A 127 -4.21 -11.07 7.75
CA ASP A 127 -3.92 -10.98 9.18
C ASP A 127 -2.43 -10.80 9.48
N GLU A 128 -1.54 -11.27 8.60
CA GLU A 128 -0.11 -11.30 8.90
C GLU A 128 0.78 -11.16 7.66
N LEU A 129 1.98 -10.66 7.91
CA LEU A 129 3.12 -10.68 6.99
C LEU A 129 4.28 -11.39 7.68
N VAL A 130 4.79 -12.46 7.10
CA VAL A 130 5.86 -13.28 7.67
C VAL A 130 6.92 -13.63 6.62
N PHE A 131 8.13 -13.95 7.09
CA PHE A 131 9.15 -14.51 6.22
C PHE A 131 8.77 -15.96 5.86
N GLU A 132 8.85 -16.29 4.58
CA GLU A 132 8.73 -17.67 4.12
C GLU A 132 10.04 -18.40 4.42
N LYS A 133 9.94 -19.60 5.01
CA LYS A 133 11.10 -20.43 5.37
C LYS A 133 11.31 -21.54 4.34
#